data_1175f908129b1d34de088f8eb2d5d6de
#
_entry.id   1175f908129b1d34de088f8eb2d5d6de
#
_cell.length_a   1.000
_cell.length_b   1.000
_cell.length_c   1.000
_cell.angle_alpha   90.00
_cell.angle_beta   90.00
_cell.angle_gamma   90.00
#
_symmetry.space_group_name_H-M   'P 1'
#
loop_
_entity.id
_entity.type
_entity.pdbx_description
1 polymer ?
#
loop_
_entity_poly.entity_id
_entity_poly.type
_entity_poly.pdbx_seq_one_letter_code
_entity_poly.pdbx_strand_id
1 'polypeptide(L)'
;MSAGKPEMFPSDRLPEIAFLGRSNVGKSSLLNSLAGKKGLAFTSNTPGRTQTINFYRVDGAFYFVDLPGYGYARVPLRHKLEWKKLIEQYLENAETLKLSCLILDARRGWMDTDLDLKRWLEERGRPYVVIATKFDKLNQSEQERGMRAIREEGVEPLPFSAITGRGAREIWQAITTTLRPR
;
A
#
# COMPACT_ATOMS: atom_id res chain seq x y z
N MET A 1 1.70 15.90 4.21
CA MET A 1 2.42 15.99 5.50
C MET A 1 3.24 14.71 5.67
N SER A 2 4.44 14.81 6.21
CA SER A 2 5.33 13.65 6.43
C SER A 2 5.61 13.51 7.91
N ALA A 3 5.46 12.31 8.46
CA ALA A 3 5.63 12.02 9.88
C ALA A 3 6.71 10.94 10.10
N GLY A 4 7.73 11.29 10.86
CA GLY A 4 8.80 10.37 11.29
C GLY A 4 8.58 9.75 12.66
N LYS A 5 7.55 10.24 13.39
CA LYS A 5 7.22 9.81 14.75
C LYS A 5 5.70 9.87 14.95
N PRO A 6 5.12 9.07 15.85
CA PRO A 6 3.67 9.05 16.11
C PRO A 6 3.06 10.40 16.49
N GLU A 7 3.79 11.23 17.22
CA GLU A 7 3.32 12.55 17.67
C GLU A 7 3.06 13.53 16.51
N MET A 8 3.55 13.20 15.32
CA MET A 8 3.37 13.98 14.10
C MET A 8 2.18 13.51 13.24
N PHE A 9 1.45 12.49 13.68
CA PHE A 9 0.30 12.00 12.92
C PHE A 9 -0.85 13.02 12.95
N PRO A 10 -1.72 13.05 11.90
CA PRO A 10 -2.89 13.93 11.91
C PRO A 10 -3.77 13.69 13.12
N SER A 11 -4.27 14.79 13.73
CA SER A 11 -5.15 14.74 14.91
C SER A 11 -6.63 15.00 14.58
N ASP A 12 -6.95 15.25 13.30
CA ASP A 12 -8.30 15.64 12.84
C ASP A 12 -9.26 14.45 12.67
N ARG A 13 -8.80 13.23 12.98
CA ARG A 13 -9.59 11.99 12.98
C ARG A 13 -10.28 11.65 11.64
N LEU A 14 -9.81 12.20 10.54
CA LEU A 14 -10.30 11.81 9.22
C LEU A 14 -9.98 10.32 8.94
N PRO A 15 -10.87 9.62 8.20
CA PRO A 15 -10.60 8.25 7.78
C PRO A 15 -9.27 8.12 7.04
N GLU A 16 -8.61 6.99 7.19
CA GLU A 16 -7.31 6.72 6.57
C GLU A 16 -7.35 5.46 5.71
N ILE A 17 -6.70 5.53 4.56
CA ILE A 17 -6.47 4.40 3.65
C ILE A 17 -4.95 4.22 3.52
N ALA A 18 -4.42 3.14 4.07
CA ALA A 18 -2.99 2.88 4.09
C ALA A 18 -2.53 2.11 2.84
N PHE A 19 -1.38 2.49 2.31
CA PHE A 19 -0.73 1.84 1.17
C PHE A 19 0.56 1.19 1.63
N LEU A 20 0.59 -0.15 1.61
CA LEU A 20 1.68 -0.98 2.07
C LEU A 20 2.23 -1.79 0.89
N GLY A 21 3.53 -1.96 0.83
CA GLY A 21 4.16 -2.77 -0.19
C GLY A 21 5.67 -2.64 -0.17
N ARG A 22 6.32 -3.57 -0.85
CA ARG A 22 7.77 -3.59 -0.96
C ARG A 22 8.30 -2.39 -1.75
N SER A 23 9.56 -2.07 -1.53
CA SER A 23 10.25 -1.08 -2.36
C SER A 23 10.16 -1.45 -3.85
N ASN A 24 9.88 -0.45 -4.70
CA ASN A 24 9.72 -0.61 -6.16
C ASN A 24 8.57 -1.53 -6.61
N VAL A 25 7.61 -1.81 -5.76
CA VAL A 25 6.42 -2.59 -6.12
C VAL A 25 5.44 -1.82 -7.02
N GLY A 26 5.55 -0.49 -7.09
CA GLY A 26 4.65 0.38 -7.87
C GLY A 26 3.69 1.21 -7.00
N LYS A 27 3.92 1.26 -5.68
CA LYS A 27 3.08 1.97 -4.71
C LYS A 27 2.90 3.46 -5.05
N SER A 28 3.98 4.21 -5.29
CA SER A 28 3.90 5.62 -5.66
C SER A 28 3.21 5.86 -7.00
N SER A 29 3.37 4.95 -7.96
CA SER A 29 2.67 5.02 -9.26
C SER A 29 1.16 4.80 -9.10
N LEU A 30 0.78 3.88 -8.22
CA LEU A 30 -0.62 3.64 -7.86
C LEU A 30 -1.22 4.89 -7.19
N LEU A 31 -0.56 5.43 -6.16
CA LEU A 31 -1.01 6.64 -5.46
C LEU A 31 -1.20 7.83 -6.41
N ASN A 32 -0.23 8.08 -7.28
CA ASN A 32 -0.31 9.15 -8.27
C ASN A 32 -1.46 8.94 -9.25
N SER A 33 -1.70 7.71 -9.68
CA SER A 33 -2.81 7.35 -10.57
C SER A 33 -4.16 7.56 -9.90
N LEU A 34 -4.33 7.09 -8.66
CA LEU A 34 -5.57 7.27 -7.90
C LEU A 34 -5.85 8.75 -7.58
N ALA A 35 -4.82 9.52 -7.25
CA ALA A 35 -4.98 10.95 -6.97
C ALA A 35 -5.17 11.82 -8.21
N GLY A 36 -5.03 11.28 -9.43
CA GLY A 36 -5.07 12.05 -10.67
C GLY A 36 -3.96 13.10 -10.77
N LYS A 37 -2.90 12.99 -9.95
CA LYS A 37 -1.81 13.98 -9.87
C LYS A 37 -0.46 13.31 -10.09
N LYS A 38 0.28 13.78 -11.08
CA LYS A 38 1.68 13.39 -11.27
C LYS A 38 2.53 14.00 -10.15
N GLY A 39 3.33 13.18 -9.47
CA GLY A 39 4.29 13.64 -8.45
C GLY A 39 3.72 13.91 -7.06
N LEU A 40 2.50 13.46 -6.74
CA LEU A 40 1.98 13.51 -5.37
C LEU A 40 2.84 12.64 -4.45
N ALA A 41 3.03 11.39 -4.81
CA ALA A 41 3.99 10.50 -4.17
C ALA A 41 5.26 10.43 -5.02
N PHE A 42 6.43 10.64 -4.39
CA PHE A 42 7.70 10.61 -5.10
C PHE A 42 8.03 9.18 -5.54
N THR A 43 8.11 8.98 -6.86
CA THR A 43 8.71 7.78 -7.44
C THR A 43 10.23 7.92 -7.38
N SER A 44 10.85 7.65 -6.22
CA SER A 44 12.30 7.68 -6.14
C SER A 44 12.88 6.32 -6.48
N ASN A 45 13.76 6.29 -7.47
CA ASN A 45 14.64 5.13 -7.71
C ASN A 45 15.80 5.06 -6.70
N THR A 46 15.88 6.04 -5.78
CA THR A 46 16.94 6.11 -4.77
C THR A 46 16.49 5.41 -3.50
N PRO A 47 17.18 4.33 -3.13
CA PRO A 47 16.86 3.55 -1.94
C PRO A 47 17.08 4.35 -0.65
N GLY A 48 16.21 4.18 0.34
CA GLY A 48 16.38 4.70 1.70
C GLY A 48 15.92 6.15 1.92
N ARG A 49 15.24 6.78 0.97
CA ARG A 49 14.83 8.19 1.09
C ARG A 49 13.54 8.42 1.88
N THR A 50 12.64 7.45 1.96
CA THR A 50 11.37 7.60 2.67
C THR A 50 11.45 6.85 4.00
N GLN A 51 11.90 7.57 5.04
CA GLN A 51 11.89 7.10 6.43
C GLN A 51 10.66 7.59 7.19
N THR A 52 9.69 8.18 6.49
CA THR A 52 8.51 8.83 7.07
C THR A 52 7.24 8.22 6.49
N ILE A 53 6.18 8.24 7.27
CA ILE A 53 4.83 8.00 6.81
C ILE A 53 4.32 9.30 6.18
N ASN A 54 3.81 9.23 4.95
CA ASN A 54 3.30 10.41 4.27
C ASN A 54 1.77 10.39 4.22
N PHE A 55 1.16 11.46 4.71
CA PHE A 55 -0.28 11.65 4.72
C PHE A 55 -0.67 12.65 3.62
N TYR A 56 -1.47 12.20 2.68
CA TYR A 56 -2.00 12.99 1.57
C TYR A 56 -3.50 13.17 1.77
N ARG A 57 -3.93 14.39 2.09
CA ARG A 57 -5.35 14.70 2.26
C ARG A 57 -6.06 14.71 0.93
N VAL A 58 -7.13 13.93 0.80
CA VAL A 58 -7.94 13.77 -0.42
C VAL A 58 -9.28 14.46 -0.21
N ASP A 59 -9.55 15.48 -1.00
CA ASP A 59 -10.78 16.28 -1.03
C ASP A 59 -11.26 16.77 0.35
N GLY A 60 -10.34 16.91 1.30
CA GLY A 60 -10.67 17.30 2.66
C GLY A 60 -11.38 16.22 3.49
N ALA A 61 -11.66 15.05 2.93
CA ALA A 61 -12.55 14.04 3.49
C ALA A 61 -11.83 12.86 4.14
N PHE A 62 -10.65 12.49 3.66
CA PHE A 62 -9.86 11.37 4.19
C PHE A 62 -8.38 11.50 3.81
N TYR A 63 -7.54 10.59 4.31
CA TYR A 63 -6.12 10.52 3.98
C TYR A 63 -5.77 9.27 3.17
N PHE A 64 -4.94 9.44 2.13
CA PHE A 64 -4.06 8.39 1.66
C PHE A 64 -2.80 8.42 2.50
N VAL A 65 -2.44 7.27 3.08
CA VAL A 65 -1.28 7.12 3.95
C VAL A 65 -0.25 6.24 3.24
N ASP A 66 0.83 6.85 2.79
CA ASP A 66 1.93 6.19 2.10
C ASP A 66 2.97 5.73 3.13
N LEU A 67 2.98 4.43 3.41
CA LEU A 67 3.92 3.83 4.34
C LEU A 67 5.27 3.54 3.66
N PRO A 68 6.40 3.61 4.39
CA PRO A 68 7.71 3.26 3.85
C PRO A 68 7.70 1.86 3.22
N GLY A 69 8.31 1.73 2.04
CA GLY A 69 8.42 0.43 1.38
C GLY A 69 9.37 -0.51 2.14
N TYR A 70 8.90 -1.71 2.45
CA TYR A 70 9.70 -2.75 3.13
C TYR A 70 10.51 -3.62 2.15
N GLY A 71 11.31 -4.56 2.67
CA GLY A 71 12.04 -5.55 1.87
C GLY A 71 13.24 -5.02 1.08
N TYR A 72 13.80 -3.88 1.47
CA TYR A 72 14.99 -3.34 0.80
C TYR A 72 16.28 -3.99 1.34
N ALA A 73 17.02 -4.69 0.46
CA ALA A 73 18.21 -5.45 0.85
C ALA A 73 19.41 -4.59 1.32
N ARG A 74 19.54 -3.38 0.73
CA ARG A 74 20.72 -2.51 0.93
C ARG A 74 20.60 -1.49 2.07
N VAL A 75 19.59 -1.61 2.93
CA VAL A 75 19.41 -0.71 4.08
C VAL A 75 20.03 -1.37 5.32
N PRO A 76 20.80 -0.64 6.15
CA PRO A 76 21.30 -1.17 7.41
C PRO A 76 20.19 -1.76 8.28
N LEU A 77 20.51 -2.85 9.00
CA LEU A 77 19.54 -3.58 9.83
C LEU A 77 18.82 -2.67 10.84
N ARG A 78 19.56 -1.74 11.46
CA ARG A 78 19.02 -0.76 12.41
C ARG A 78 17.86 0.04 11.81
N HIS A 79 18.02 0.58 10.60
CA HIS A 79 16.96 1.33 9.91
C HIS A 79 15.77 0.45 9.53
N LYS A 80 15.99 -0.82 9.18
CA LYS A 80 14.89 -1.76 8.93
C LYS A 80 14.04 -1.98 10.17
N LEU A 81 14.66 -2.12 11.33
CA LEU A 81 13.98 -2.29 12.61
C LEU A 81 13.22 -1.02 13.03
N GLU A 82 13.81 0.16 12.84
CA GLU A 82 13.15 1.44 13.10
C GLU A 82 11.92 1.62 12.21
N TRP A 83 12.00 1.29 10.92
CA TRP A 83 10.86 1.35 9.99
C TRP A 83 9.77 0.35 10.34
N LYS A 84 10.16 -0.88 10.65
CA LYS A 84 9.22 -1.91 11.08
C LYS A 84 8.44 -1.42 12.31
N LYS A 85 9.14 -0.92 13.31
CA LYS A 85 8.54 -0.37 14.52
C LYS A 85 7.58 0.80 14.22
N LEU A 86 7.97 1.74 13.35
CA LEU A 86 7.11 2.87 12.98
C LEU A 86 5.83 2.41 12.27
N ILE A 87 5.94 1.45 11.33
CA ILE A 87 4.80 0.87 10.63
C ILE A 87 3.88 0.13 11.60
N GLU A 88 4.43 -0.71 12.47
CA GLU A 88 3.67 -1.43 13.48
C GLU A 88 2.96 -0.47 14.44
N GLN A 89 3.65 0.52 14.96
CA GLN A 89 3.05 1.57 15.81
C GLN A 89 1.91 2.30 15.11
N TYR A 90 2.08 2.65 13.82
CA TYR A 90 1.01 3.27 13.05
C TYR A 90 -0.18 2.32 12.90
N LEU A 91 0.04 1.11 12.40
CA LEU A 91 -1.04 0.15 12.12
C LEU A 91 -1.77 -0.30 13.41
N GLU A 92 -1.07 -0.38 14.54
CA GLU A 92 -1.68 -0.75 15.84
C GLU A 92 -2.57 0.37 16.40
N ASN A 93 -2.11 1.61 16.31
CA ASN A 93 -2.75 2.75 16.99
C ASN A 93 -3.66 3.59 16.07
N ALA A 94 -3.69 3.32 14.76
CA ALA A 94 -4.53 4.07 13.83
C ALA A 94 -6.02 3.66 13.96
N GLU A 95 -6.74 4.33 14.87
CA GLU A 95 -8.20 4.18 15.03
C GLU A 95 -8.97 4.59 13.78
N THR A 96 -8.42 5.53 13.03
CA THR A 96 -8.97 6.09 11.79
C THR A 96 -8.70 5.26 10.56
N LEU A 97 -7.84 4.23 10.64
CA LEU A 97 -7.52 3.33 9.54
C LEU A 97 -8.72 2.46 9.15
N LYS A 98 -9.26 2.72 7.96
CA LYS A 98 -10.44 2.02 7.41
C LYS A 98 -10.09 0.88 6.47
N LEU A 99 -8.98 1.00 5.73
CA LEU A 99 -8.56 0.01 4.73
C LEU A 99 -7.05 0.03 4.57
N SER A 100 -6.45 -1.15 4.45
CA SER A 100 -5.05 -1.36 4.07
C SER A 100 -4.97 -1.89 2.64
N CYS A 101 -4.29 -1.17 1.74
CA CYS A 101 -3.99 -1.62 0.38
C CYS A 101 -2.64 -2.32 0.39
N LEU A 102 -2.63 -3.65 0.37
CA LEU A 102 -1.41 -4.47 0.28
C LEU A 102 -1.02 -4.65 -1.18
N ILE A 103 0.14 -4.11 -1.57
CA ILE A 103 0.55 -3.96 -2.96
C ILE A 103 1.63 -4.97 -3.31
N LEU A 104 1.34 -5.81 -4.30
CA LEU A 104 2.25 -6.83 -4.84
C LEU A 104 2.65 -6.49 -6.28
N ASP A 105 3.84 -6.88 -6.69
CA ASP A 105 4.23 -6.90 -8.10
C ASP A 105 3.69 -8.19 -8.74
N ALA A 106 2.74 -8.07 -9.68
CA ALA A 106 2.07 -9.22 -10.32
C ALA A 106 3.03 -10.23 -10.96
N ARG A 107 4.25 -9.79 -11.33
CA ARG A 107 5.30 -10.65 -11.90
C ARG A 107 5.97 -11.57 -10.87
N ARG A 108 5.90 -11.20 -9.58
CA ARG A 108 6.58 -11.89 -8.47
C ARG A 108 5.63 -12.63 -7.54
N GLY A 109 4.37 -12.17 -7.44
CA GLY A 109 3.43 -12.67 -6.45
C GLY A 109 3.86 -12.37 -5.02
N TRP A 110 3.47 -13.25 -4.11
CA TRP A 110 3.80 -13.18 -2.70
C TRP A 110 5.27 -13.41 -2.42
N MET A 111 5.78 -12.66 -1.45
CA MET A 111 7.08 -12.88 -0.83
C MET A 111 6.87 -13.02 0.68
N ASP A 112 7.81 -13.64 1.39
CA ASP A 112 7.67 -13.92 2.84
C ASP A 112 7.24 -12.70 3.65
N THR A 113 7.85 -11.54 3.36
CA THR A 113 7.50 -10.28 4.05
C THR A 113 6.08 -9.77 3.75
N ASP A 114 5.53 -10.10 2.57
CA ASP A 114 4.15 -9.75 2.22
C ASP A 114 3.17 -10.67 2.95
N LEU A 115 3.50 -11.96 3.05
CA LEU A 115 2.73 -12.96 3.81
C LEU A 115 2.75 -12.67 5.31
N ASP A 116 3.89 -12.26 5.86
CA ASP A 116 3.99 -11.84 7.26
C ASP A 116 3.07 -10.66 7.55
N LEU A 117 3.04 -9.66 6.66
CA LEU A 117 2.17 -8.50 6.81
C LEU A 117 0.69 -8.87 6.63
N LYS A 118 0.36 -9.75 5.66
CA LYS A 118 -1.00 -10.27 5.49
C LYS A 118 -1.50 -10.93 6.77
N ARG A 119 -0.73 -11.89 7.33
CA ARG A 119 -1.05 -12.57 8.59
C ARG A 119 -1.25 -11.58 9.73
N TRP A 120 -0.37 -10.60 9.84
CA TRP A 120 -0.46 -9.56 10.86
C TRP A 120 -1.77 -8.76 10.78
N LEU A 121 -2.21 -8.39 9.55
CA LEU A 121 -3.48 -7.67 9.32
C LEU A 121 -4.69 -8.57 9.70
N GLU A 122 -4.65 -9.84 9.32
CA GLU A 122 -5.72 -10.82 9.59
C GLU A 122 -5.87 -11.10 11.09
N GLU A 123 -4.78 -11.34 11.80
CA GLU A 123 -4.76 -11.59 13.25
C GLU A 123 -5.35 -10.42 14.04
N ARG A 124 -5.24 -9.20 13.53
CA ARG A 124 -5.77 -7.98 14.15
C ARG A 124 -7.12 -7.55 13.61
N GLY A 125 -7.73 -8.32 12.72
CA GLY A 125 -9.00 -7.99 12.10
C GLY A 125 -8.98 -6.67 11.31
N ARG A 126 -7.81 -6.26 10.79
CA ARG A 126 -7.67 -5.04 9.99
C ARG A 126 -8.12 -5.29 8.56
N PRO A 127 -9.11 -4.53 8.04
CA PRO A 127 -9.57 -4.69 6.66
C PRO A 127 -8.45 -4.42 5.67
N TYR A 128 -8.31 -5.27 4.67
CA TYR A 128 -7.33 -5.07 3.60
C TYR A 128 -7.84 -5.54 2.25
N VAL A 129 -7.22 -5.01 1.19
CA VAL A 129 -7.34 -5.49 -0.19
C VAL A 129 -5.96 -5.71 -0.78
N VAL A 130 -5.83 -6.68 -1.66
CA VAL A 130 -4.58 -6.97 -2.36
C VAL A 130 -4.63 -6.37 -3.76
N ILE A 131 -3.60 -5.60 -4.12
CA ILE A 131 -3.48 -4.94 -5.43
C ILE A 131 -2.26 -5.50 -6.15
N ALA A 132 -2.48 -6.16 -7.30
CA ALA A 132 -1.43 -6.71 -8.15
C ALA A 132 -1.02 -5.70 -9.23
N THR A 133 0.08 -5.00 -9.00
CA THR A 133 0.60 -3.93 -9.88
C THR A 133 1.42 -4.46 -11.06
N LYS A 134 1.79 -3.56 -11.99
CA LYS A 134 2.61 -3.86 -13.19
C LYS A 134 1.99 -4.92 -14.09
N PHE A 135 0.68 -4.97 -14.11
CA PHE A 135 -0.09 -5.95 -14.86
C PHE A 135 0.12 -5.83 -16.37
N ASP A 136 0.49 -4.64 -16.84
CA ASP A 136 0.89 -4.34 -18.21
C ASP A 136 2.21 -5.00 -18.66
N LYS A 137 3.02 -5.48 -17.71
CA LYS A 137 4.30 -6.15 -17.97
C LYS A 137 4.16 -7.65 -18.22
N LEU A 138 2.96 -8.18 -18.17
CA LEU A 138 2.65 -9.60 -18.30
C LEU A 138 1.82 -9.85 -19.56
N ASN A 139 2.13 -10.93 -20.29
CA ASN A 139 1.23 -11.46 -21.30
C ASN A 139 0.03 -12.18 -20.65
N GLN A 140 -0.97 -12.56 -21.43
CA GLN A 140 -2.22 -13.12 -20.92
C GLN A 140 -2.00 -14.37 -20.05
N SER A 141 -1.17 -15.30 -20.47
CA SER A 141 -0.89 -16.54 -19.71
C SER A 141 -0.17 -16.23 -18.38
N GLU A 142 0.77 -15.27 -18.39
CA GLU A 142 1.44 -14.82 -17.18
C GLU A 142 0.48 -14.10 -16.23
N GLN A 143 -0.45 -13.30 -16.75
CA GLN A 143 -1.49 -12.64 -15.97
C GLN A 143 -2.35 -13.67 -15.23
N GLU A 144 -2.85 -14.68 -15.93
CA GLU A 144 -3.68 -15.73 -15.34
C GLU A 144 -2.93 -16.53 -14.27
N ARG A 145 -1.68 -16.91 -14.55
CA ARG A 145 -0.82 -17.65 -13.62
C ARG A 145 -0.51 -16.80 -12.38
N GLY A 146 -0.11 -15.53 -12.56
CA GLY A 146 0.19 -14.63 -11.45
C GLY A 146 -1.01 -14.37 -10.56
N MET A 147 -2.19 -14.14 -11.14
CA MET A 147 -3.42 -13.95 -10.37
C MET A 147 -3.82 -15.22 -9.61
N ARG A 148 -3.68 -16.40 -10.23
CA ARG A 148 -3.94 -17.68 -9.56
C ARG A 148 -3.04 -17.86 -8.35
N ALA A 149 -1.74 -17.65 -8.50
CA ALA A 149 -0.78 -17.77 -7.39
C ALA A 149 -1.10 -16.83 -6.23
N ILE A 150 -1.63 -15.63 -6.51
CA ILE A 150 -2.06 -14.71 -5.44
C ILE A 150 -3.32 -15.22 -4.75
N ARG A 151 -4.28 -15.79 -5.51
CA ARG A 151 -5.53 -16.36 -4.96
C ARG A 151 -5.34 -17.58 -4.07
N GLU A 152 -4.26 -18.33 -4.23
CA GLU A 152 -3.92 -19.50 -3.40
C GLU A 152 -3.80 -19.13 -1.91
N GLU A 153 -3.52 -17.86 -1.61
CA GLU A 153 -3.50 -17.32 -0.24
C GLU A 153 -4.90 -16.85 0.27
N GLY A 154 -5.98 -17.25 -0.39
CA GLY A 154 -7.35 -16.98 0.05
C GLY A 154 -7.85 -15.55 -0.18
N VAL A 155 -7.25 -14.79 -1.08
CA VAL A 155 -7.62 -13.40 -1.38
C VAL A 155 -7.95 -13.23 -2.86
N GLU A 156 -8.85 -12.30 -3.19
CA GLU A 156 -9.10 -11.89 -4.58
C GLU A 156 -8.31 -10.61 -4.89
N PRO A 157 -7.23 -10.68 -5.70
CA PRO A 157 -6.42 -9.51 -6.01
C PRO A 157 -7.06 -8.61 -7.05
N LEU A 158 -6.89 -7.30 -6.91
CA LEU A 158 -7.26 -6.30 -7.90
C LEU A 158 -6.08 -6.05 -8.84
N PRO A 159 -6.18 -6.39 -10.14
CA PRO A 159 -5.11 -6.13 -11.10
C PRO A 159 -5.01 -4.63 -11.37
N PHE A 160 -3.78 -4.11 -11.42
CA PHE A 160 -3.54 -2.68 -11.66
C PHE A 160 -2.37 -2.43 -12.62
N SER A 161 -2.56 -1.44 -13.50
CA SER A 161 -1.51 -0.86 -14.34
C SER A 161 -1.56 0.67 -14.30
N ALA A 162 -0.48 1.29 -13.86
CA ALA A 162 -0.34 2.75 -13.90
C ALA A 162 -0.18 3.31 -15.32
N ILE A 163 0.18 2.46 -16.30
CA ILE A 163 0.37 2.86 -17.70
C ILE A 163 -0.97 2.92 -18.42
N THR A 164 -1.81 1.90 -18.23
CA THR A 164 -3.09 1.78 -18.94
C THR A 164 -4.29 2.29 -18.14
N GLY A 165 -4.11 2.55 -16.85
CA GLY A 165 -5.20 2.92 -15.93
C GLY A 165 -6.08 1.72 -15.51
N ARG A 166 -5.77 0.49 -15.98
CA ARG A 166 -6.53 -0.70 -15.63
C ARG A 166 -6.59 -0.89 -14.11
N GLY A 167 -7.78 -1.20 -13.59
CA GLY A 167 -8.00 -1.50 -12.17
C GLY A 167 -8.20 -0.27 -11.27
N ALA A 168 -7.96 0.94 -11.77
CA ALA A 168 -8.11 2.14 -10.95
C ALA A 168 -9.54 2.33 -10.43
N ARG A 169 -10.56 2.03 -11.25
CA ARG A 169 -11.97 2.13 -10.90
C ARG A 169 -12.35 1.14 -9.79
N GLU A 170 -11.92 -0.09 -9.89
CA GLU A 170 -12.19 -1.18 -8.94
C GLU A 170 -11.54 -0.87 -7.59
N ILE A 171 -10.32 -0.35 -7.60
CA ILE A 171 -9.62 0.08 -6.38
C ILE A 171 -10.36 1.27 -5.73
N TRP A 172 -10.79 2.26 -6.50
CA TRP A 172 -11.60 3.36 -6.00
C TRP A 172 -12.93 2.87 -5.41
N GLN A 173 -13.58 1.89 -6.04
CA GLN A 173 -14.80 1.28 -5.53
C GLN A 173 -14.57 0.61 -4.18
N ALA A 174 -13.49 -0.14 -3.99
CA ALA A 174 -13.12 -0.74 -2.72
C ALA A 174 -12.91 0.34 -1.63
N ILE A 175 -12.16 1.40 -1.95
CA ILE A 175 -11.91 2.51 -1.04
C ILE A 175 -13.21 3.21 -0.64
N THR A 176 -14.03 3.62 -1.62
CA THR A 176 -15.25 4.38 -1.36
C THR A 176 -16.31 3.57 -0.62
N THR A 177 -16.38 2.26 -0.87
CA THR A 177 -17.28 1.35 -0.13
C THR A 177 -16.89 1.31 1.35
N THR A 178 -15.59 1.28 1.64
CA THR A 178 -15.09 1.23 3.02
C THR A 178 -15.27 2.56 3.76
N LEU A 179 -15.26 3.69 3.03
CA LEU A 179 -15.43 5.03 3.61
C LEU A 179 -16.88 5.41 3.88
N ARG A 180 -17.86 4.67 3.35
CA ARG A 180 -19.30 4.93 3.62
C ARG A 180 -19.59 4.71 5.11
N PRO A 181 -20.29 5.63 5.78
CA PRO A 181 -20.79 5.39 7.13
C PRO A 181 -21.70 4.14 7.11
N ARG A 182 -21.51 3.29 8.11
CA ARG A 182 -22.44 2.19 8.38
C ARG A 182 -23.66 2.72 9.10
#